data_67f3b694faf5486c2a8fedcef7567b99
#
_entry.id   67f3b694faf5486c2a8fedcef7567b99
#
_cell.length_a   1.000
_cell.length_b   1.000
_cell.length_c   1.000
_cell.angle_alpha   90.00
_cell.angle_beta   90.00
_cell.angle_gamma   90.00
#
_symmetry.space_group_name_H-M   'P 1'
#
loop_
_entity.id
_entity.type
_entity.pdbx_description
1 polymer ?
#
loop_
_entity_poly.entity_id
_entity_poly.type
_entity_poly.pdbx_seq_one_letter_code
_entity_poly.pdbx_strand_id
1 'polypeptide(L)'
;MEQLKHECGVAIIRLLKPLSYYEQRYGTWRYGLNKLYLMMEKQHNRGQEGAGVACVNLDAPVGEEYMFRERSEGKDAITEVFKRIGKGEVTMDNGIASDDAALPNSQSSIFNSQLLMGHLRYSTTGKSGLQYVHPFLRRNNWRAKNLCLCGNFNMTNIDEVFSFLTAQGQSPRVYGDSYITLELMGHRLDREVERLFNEAKAKSLKGVEITRFIDNHIDIGNVLRSSMPHFDGGYVMCGLTGSGETFAVRDPWGIRTAFYYQNDEVVVLASERPVIQTTFDLQAEDIQELLPGQSLIVRKSGDCCLKQILPSQKFSACSFERIYFSRGSDHDIYKERKRLGEQLTPAIIKAVGGDIAHTVFTYIPNTAEVAFYGMTDGLRRLDHDVRIEKVVWKDIKLRTFISDGAERNDLAAHVYDITYGSVVPFKDNLVVIDDSIVRGTTLRESIFKILDRLHPKKIVMVSSSPQIRYPDYYGIDMSRLEELCAFRAAIVLVQEMGMQELIADVYRKCKDNPTAENHVRNIYASFTVEEINRKIVEMLQPEGMQSSIELVFQSIEGLHEACQHHPGDWYFTGYYPTPGGIRMVNQAFVNYVEQTLKLQL
;
A
#
# COMPACT_ATOMS: atom_id res chain seq x y z
N MET A 1 -3.00 -4.34 19.08
CA MET A 1 -1.96 -3.52 18.43
C MET A 1 -2.50 -3.09 17.09
N GLU A 2 -2.82 -1.82 16.96
CA GLU A 2 -3.12 -1.24 15.65
C GLU A 2 -1.79 -0.85 15.00
N GLN A 3 -1.17 -1.78 14.28
CA GLN A 3 -0.19 -1.39 13.28
C GLN A 3 -0.96 -0.75 12.14
N LEU A 4 -0.44 0.35 11.59
CA LEU A 4 -0.82 0.81 10.27
C LEU A 4 -0.81 -0.39 9.36
N LYS A 5 -1.97 -0.64 8.77
CA LYS A 5 -2.13 -1.75 7.87
C LYS A 5 -1.49 -1.35 6.55
N HIS A 6 -0.78 -2.33 5.96
CA HIS A 6 0.10 -2.12 4.81
C HIS A 6 -0.68 -2.06 3.49
N GLU A 7 -0.02 -1.62 2.44
CA GLU A 7 -0.52 -1.58 1.08
C GLU A 7 -0.36 -2.92 0.37
N CYS A 8 -1.13 -3.14 -0.70
CA CYS A 8 -0.99 -4.31 -1.56
C CYS A 8 0.38 -4.35 -2.27
N GLY A 9 0.86 -5.57 -2.57
CA GLY A 9 2.03 -5.82 -3.40
C GLY A 9 1.66 -6.43 -4.74
N VAL A 10 2.30 -6.00 -5.84
CA VAL A 10 2.12 -6.58 -7.17
C VAL A 10 3.43 -7.12 -7.71
N ALA A 11 3.35 -8.19 -8.50
CA ALA A 11 4.47 -8.75 -9.21
C ALA A 11 4.03 -9.28 -10.59
N ILE A 12 4.81 -8.99 -11.62
CA ILE A 12 4.64 -9.55 -12.98
C ILE A 12 5.95 -10.18 -13.41
N ILE A 13 5.86 -11.32 -14.07
CA ILE A 13 6.97 -11.94 -14.82
C ILE A 13 6.46 -12.34 -16.20
N ARG A 14 7.10 -11.84 -17.24
CA ARG A 14 6.95 -12.27 -18.63
C ARG A 14 8.26 -12.89 -19.08
N LEU A 15 8.27 -14.19 -19.31
CA LEU A 15 9.39 -14.93 -19.89
C LEU A 15 9.39 -14.75 -21.41
N LEU A 16 10.50 -14.28 -21.98
CA LEU A 16 10.61 -13.94 -23.41
C LEU A 16 11.13 -15.09 -24.27
N LYS A 17 11.67 -16.14 -23.65
CA LYS A 17 12.16 -17.36 -24.32
C LYS A 17 11.19 -18.52 -24.06
N PRO A 18 11.27 -19.61 -24.84
CA PRO A 18 10.55 -20.85 -24.55
C PRO A 18 10.98 -21.46 -23.20
N LEU A 19 10.08 -22.18 -22.54
CA LEU A 19 10.36 -22.76 -21.22
C LEU A 19 11.56 -23.72 -21.23
N SER A 20 11.79 -24.43 -22.34
CA SER A 20 12.97 -25.28 -22.54
C SER A 20 14.29 -24.53 -22.45
N TYR A 21 14.34 -23.26 -22.83
CA TYR A 21 15.50 -22.40 -22.63
C TYR A 21 15.87 -22.25 -21.15
N TYR A 22 14.88 -21.99 -20.30
CA TYR A 22 15.09 -21.81 -18.85
C TYR A 22 15.47 -23.14 -18.20
N GLU A 23 14.89 -24.24 -18.66
CA GLU A 23 15.28 -25.58 -18.19
C GLU A 23 16.76 -25.89 -18.50
N GLN A 24 17.22 -25.60 -19.70
CA GLN A 24 18.61 -25.79 -20.08
C GLN A 24 19.57 -24.86 -19.33
N ARG A 25 19.18 -23.59 -19.17
CA ARG A 25 20.07 -22.57 -18.61
C ARG A 25 20.07 -22.55 -17.08
N TYR A 26 18.91 -22.76 -16.45
CA TYR A 26 18.70 -22.63 -15.00
C TYR A 26 18.32 -23.96 -14.32
N GLY A 27 18.27 -25.06 -15.04
CA GLY A 27 17.96 -26.38 -14.51
C GLY A 27 16.49 -26.64 -14.22
N THR A 28 15.57 -25.70 -14.59
CA THR A 28 14.14 -25.88 -14.35
C THR A 28 13.29 -25.06 -15.29
N TRP A 29 12.25 -25.66 -15.86
CA TRP A 29 11.21 -24.96 -16.59
C TRP A 29 10.35 -24.06 -15.68
N ARG A 30 10.34 -24.33 -14.35
CA ARG A 30 9.63 -23.53 -13.33
C ARG A 30 10.34 -22.22 -12.97
N TYR A 31 11.35 -21.82 -13.73
CA TYR A 31 12.14 -20.61 -13.44
C TYR A 31 11.27 -19.40 -13.12
N GLY A 32 10.30 -19.05 -13.99
CA GLY A 32 9.41 -17.91 -13.78
C GLY A 32 8.56 -18.03 -12.52
N LEU A 33 7.99 -19.22 -12.27
CA LEU A 33 7.18 -19.46 -11.08
C LEU A 33 7.99 -19.36 -9.79
N ASN A 34 9.21 -19.89 -9.77
CA ASN A 34 10.13 -19.81 -8.64
C ASN A 34 10.55 -18.36 -8.36
N LYS A 35 10.82 -17.59 -9.43
CA LYS A 35 11.12 -16.15 -9.31
C LYS A 35 9.91 -15.37 -8.80
N LEU A 36 8.69 -15.67 -9.26
CA LEU A 36 7.46 -15.05 -8.77
C LEU A 36 7.26 -15.34 -7.27
N TYR A 37 7.47 -16.58 -6.83
CA TYR A 37 7.43 -16.94 -5.40
C TYR A 37 8.38 -16.05 -4.59
N LEU A 38 9.65 -15.94 -5.01
CA LEU A 38 10.63 -15.10 -4.34
C LEU A 38 10.23 -13.62 -4.32
N MET A 39 9.69 -13.09 -5.44
CA MET A 39 9.20 -11.72 -5.49
C MET A 39 8.04 -11.48 -4.51
N MET A 40 7.12 -12.43 -4.38
CA MET A 40 6.01 -12.33 -3.44
C MET A 40 6.50 -12.43 -2.00
N GLU A 41 7.38 -13.38 -1.66
CA GLU A 41 7.99 -13.48 -0.32
C GLU A 41 8.79 -12.22 0.05
N LYS A 42 9.50 -11.63 -0.91
CA LYS A 42 10.22 -10.37 -0.71
C LYS A 42 9.29 -9.16 -0.48
N GLN A 43 8.02 -9.25 -0.84
CA GLN A 43 7.00 -8.23 -0.65
C GLN A 43 6.00 -8.57 0.47
N HIS A 44 6.23 -9.62 1.28
CA HIS A 44 5.29 -10.02 2.35
C HIS A 44 5.02 -8.91 3.39
N ASN A 45 5.91 -7.92 3.49
CA ASN A 45 5.68 -6.72 4.30
C ASN A 45 4.45 -5.92 3.83
N ARG A 46 4.07 -5.97 2.55
CA ARG A 46 2.92 -5.24 1.99
C ARG A 46 1.61 -5.95 2.27
N GLY A 47 1.42 -7.19 1.85
CA GLY A 47 0.15 -7.90 1.98
C GLY A 47 0.24 -9.16 2.83
N GLN A 48 -0.48 -9.21 3.96
CA GLN A 48 -0.49 -10.34 4.90
C GLN A 48 -1.88 -10.96 5.11
N GLU A 49 -2.90 -10.50 4.38
CA GLU A 49 -4.27 -10.99 4.54
C GLU A 49 -4.70 -11.94 3.43
N GLY A 50 -3.94 -12.01 2.37
CA GLY A 50 -4.18 -12.91 1.27
C GLY A 50 -3.15 -12.80 0.18
N ALA A 51 -3.04 -13.84 -0.63
CA ALA A 51 -2.17 -13.90 -1.78
C ALA A 51 -2.88 -14.57 -2.96
N GLY A 52 -2.46 -14.21 -4.18
CA GLY A 52 -2.96 -14.87 -5.36
C GLY A 52 -1.99 -14.81 -6.52
N VAL A 53 -2.08 -15.81 -7.36
CA VAL A 53 -1.27 -15.96 -8.56
C VAL A 53 -2.18 -16.22 -9.76
N ALA A 54 -1.88 -15.60 -10.89
CA ALA A 54 -2.50 -15.91 -12.17
C ALA A 54 -1.45 -16.17 -13.23
N CYS A 55 -1.82 -16.97 -14.23
CA CYS A 55 -0.99 -17.22 -15.38
C CYS A 55 -1.81 -17.44 -16.65
N VAL A 56 -1.18 -17.26 -17.80
CA VAL A 56 -1.75 -17.54 -19.12
C VAL A 56 -0.81 -18.46 -19.90
N ASN A 57 -1.32 -19.62 -20.28
CA ASN A 57 -0.66 -20.54 -21.18
C ASN A 57 -1.00 -20.16 -22.64
N LEU A 58 -0.01 -19.65 -23.38
CA LEU A 58 -0.21 -19.20 -24.76
C LEU A 58 -0.41 -20.36 -25.74
N ASP A 59 0.16 -21.51 -25.42
CA ASP A 59 0.21 -22.70 -26.28
C ASP A 59 -0.88 -23.73 -25.96
N ALA A 60 -1.81 -23.41 -25.03
CA ALA A 60 -2.90 -24.30 -24.67
C ALA A 60 -3.79 -24.60 -25.89
N PRO A 61 -4.05 -25.89 -26.19
CA PRO A 61 -4.92 -26.29 -27.30
C PRO A 61 -6.37 -25.85 -27.07
N VAL A 62 -7.13 -25.84 -28.17
CA VAL A 62 -8.58 -25.55 -28.11
C VAL A 62 -9.28 -26.66 -27.32
N GLY A 63 -10.13 -26.27 -26.36
CA GLY A 63 -10.83 -27.19 -25.48
C GLY A 63 -10.13 -27.39 -24.12
N GLU A 64 -8.94 -26.85 -23.93
CA GLU A 64 -8.25 -26.83 -22.64
C GLU A 64 -8.29 -25.44 -22.01
N GLU A 65 -8.21 -25.38 -20.67
CA GLU A 65 -8.07 -24.12 -19.95
C GLU A 65 -6.70 -23.51 -20.19
N TYR A 66 -6.65 -22.20 -20.37
CA TYR A 66 -5.42 -21.48 -20.70
C TYR A 66 -5.13 -20.30 -19.76
N MET A 67 -6.09 -19.91 -18.93
CA MET A 67 -5.93 -18.82 -17.98
C MET A 67 -6.31 -19.30 -16.58
N PHE A 68 -5.34 -19.39 -15.72
CA PHE A 68 -5.46 -19.95 -14.38
C PHE A 68 -5.27 -18.89 -13.32
N ARG A 69 -5.95 -19.12 -12.20
CA ARG A 69 -5.85 -18.29 -11.00
C ARG A 69 -5.92 -19.18 -9.77
N GLU A 70 -5.00 -18.96 -8.81
CA GLU A 70 -5.06 -19.56 -7.48
C GLU A 70 -4.95 -18.48 -6.42
N ARG A 71 -5.73 -18.59 -5.33
CA ARG A 71 -5.80 -17.58 -4.28
C ARG A 71 -5.94 -18.23 -2.91
N SER A 72 -5.38 -17.59 -1.88
CA SER A 72 -5.58 -17.97 -0.49
C SER A 72 -5.70 -16.73 0.39
N GLU A 73 -6.35 -16.86 1.53
CA GLU A 73 -6.42 -15.81 2.57
C GLU A 73 -5.66 -16.21 3.82
N GLY A 74 -5.29 -15.24 4.65
CA GLY A 74 -4.56 -15.45 5.89
C GLY A 74 -3.04 -15.26 5.75
N LYS A 75 -2.34 -15.43 6.85
CA LYS A 75 -0.90 -15.12 6.96
C LYS A 75 -0.01 -16.01 6.13
N ASP A 76 -0.40 -17.27 5.94
CA ASP A 76 0.37 -18.28 5.20
C ASP A 76 -0.05 -18.37 3.73
N ALA A 77 -0.83 -17.40 3.26
CA ALA A 77 -1.47 -17.42 1.94
C ALA A 77 -0.47 -17.64 0.78
N ILE A 78 0.72 -17.05 0.82
CA ILE A 78 1.76 -17.26 -0.20
C ILE A 78 2.13 -18.74 -0.25
N THR A 79 2.52 -19.29 0.88
CA THR A 79 2.93 -20.71 0.99
C THR A 79 1.81 -21.65 0.54
N GLU A 80 0.56 -21.38 0.93
CA GLU A 80 -0.59 -22.19 0.54
C GLU A 80 -0.86 -22.17 -0.95
N VAL A 81 -0.84 -20.97 -1.57
CA VAL A 81 -1.03 -20.82 -3.03
C VAL A 81 0.02 -21.63 -3.77
N PHE A 82 1.30 -21.45 -3.45
CA PHE A 82 2.38 -22.15 -4.14
C PHE A 82 2.41 -23.66 -3.85
N LYS A 83 1.98 -24.09 -2.67
CA LYS A 83 1.80 -25.51 -2.34
C LYS A 83 0.73 -26.17 -3.19
N ARG A 84 -0.44 -25.52 -3.38
CA ARG A 84 -1.51 -26.01 -4.26
C ARG A 84 -1.06 -26.07 -5.72
N ILE A 85 -0.41 -24.99 -6.22
CA ILE A 85 0.19 -24.97 -7.55
C ILE A 85 1.20 -26.11 -7.72
N GLY A 86 2.07 -26.36 -6.73
CA GLY A 86 3.08 -27.42 -6.77
C GLY A 86 2.50 -28.83 -6.83
N LYS A 87 1.31 -29.04 -6.21
CA LYS A 87 0.58 -30.31 -6.24
C LYS A 87 -0.34 -30.45 -7.47
N GLY A 88 -0.54 -29.41 -8.27
CA GLY A 88 -1.53 -29.37 -9.33
C GLY A 88 -2.97 -29.23 -8.84
N GLU A 89 -3.19 -28.90 -7.57
CA GLU A 89 -4.50 -28.67 -6.95
C GLU A 89 -4.92 -27.21 -7.19
N VAL A 90 -5.54 -26.91 -8.34
CA VAL A 90 -6.01 -25.54 -8.65
C VAL A 90 -7.53 -25.46 -8.47
N THR A 91 -7.97 -24.44 -7.77
CA THR A 91 -9.40 -24.20 -7.54
C THR A 91 -10.05 -23.69 -8.83
N MET A 92 -10.94 -24.46 -9.43
CA MET A 92 -11.74 -23.98 -10.57
C MET A 92 -12.78 -22.97 -10.09
N ASP A 93 -12.91 -21.84 -10.77
CA ASP A 93 -13.79 -20.71 -10.39
C ASP A 93 -15.30 -21.04 -10.30
N ASN A 94 -15.74 -22.22 -10.70
CA ASN A 94 -17.16 -22.60 -10.77
C ASN A 94 -17.70 -23.28 -9.51
N GLY A 95 -16.94 -23.32 -8.41
CA GLY A 95 -17.40 -23.94 -7.15
C GLY A 95 -17.66 -25.45 -7.25
N ILE A 96 -17.32 -26.08 -8.36
CA ILE A 96 -17.35 -27.51 -8.54
C ILE A 96 -15.96 -28.01 -8.14
N ALA A 97 -15.82 -28.31 -6.85
CA ALA A 97 -14.83 -29.29 -6.45
C ALA A 97 -15.26 -30.60 -7.13
N SER A 98 -14.65 -30.89 -8.27
CA SER A 98 -14.83 -32.21 -8.88
C SER A 98 -13.94 -33.16 -8.09
N ASP A 99 -14.49 -33.81 -7.06
CA ASP A 99 -13.87 -34.94 -6.38
C ASP A 99 -13.56 -36.11 -7.35
N ASP A 100 -14.04 -36.04 -8.61
CA ASP A 100 -13.94 -37.09 -9.59
C ASP A 100 -13.26 -36.74 -10.93
N ALA A 101 -12.78 -35.50 -11.12
CA ALA A 101 -11.95 -35.20 -12.26
C ALA A 101 -10.47 -35.31 -11.86
N ALA A 102 -9.96 -36.55 -11.79
CA ALA A 102 -8.56 -36.78 -12.03
C ALA A 102 -8.23 -36.18 -13.41
N LEU A 103 -7.78 -34.91 -13.42
CA LEU A 103 -7.21 -34.30 -14.61
C LEU A 103 -6.05 -35.23 -15.06
N PRO A 104 -5.93 -35.52 -16.35
CA PRO A 104 -4.89 -36.45 -16.85
C PRO A 104 -3.51 -35.96 -16.44
N ASN A 105 -2.48 -36.80 -16.57
CA ASN A 105 -1.07 -36.58 -16.20
C ASN A 105 -0.44 -35.24 -16.69
N SER A 106 -1.21 -34.36 -17.30
CA SER A 106 -0.87 -33.00 -17.74
C SER A 106 -1.04 -31.93 -16.65
N GLN A 107 -1.46 -32.26 -15.42
CA GLN A 107 -1.68 -31.26 -14.35
C GLN A 107 -0.44 -30.49 -13.93
N SER A 108 0.76 -31.06 -14.11
CA SER A 108 2.01 -30.33 -13.95
C SER A 108 2.20 -29.20 -14.99
N SER A 109 1.38 -29.19 -16.06
CA SER A 109 1.48 -28.25 -17.17
C SER A 109 0.67 -26.95 -17.01
N ILE A 110 -0.23 -26.86 -16.01
CA ILE A 110 -1.14 -25.71 -15.86
C ILE A 110 -0.39 -24.39 -15.67
N PHE A 111 0.67 -24.38 -14.85
CA PHE A 111 1.53 -23.23 -14.65
C PHE A 111 2.79 -23.22 -15.52
N ASN A 112 2.84 -24.06 -16.57
CA ASN A 112 3.80 -23.98 -17.65
C ASN A 112 3.50 -22.76 -18.51
N SER A 113 3.69 -21.59 -17.95
CA SER A 113 3.29 -20.32 -18.55
C SER A 113 4.46 -19.37 -18.62
N GLN A 114 4.51 -18.62 -19.70
CA GLN A 114 5.46 -17.51 -19.86
C GLN A 114 4.93 -16.20 -19.26
N LEU A 115 3.63 -16.11 -18.94
CA LEU A 115 2.96 -14.98 -18.34
C LEU A 115 2.52 -15.34 -16.93
N LEU A 116 3.07 -14.65 -15.95
CA LEU A 116 2.83 -14.88 -14.53
C LEU A 116 2.57 -13.54 -13.84
N MET A 117 1.56 -13.51 -12.95
CA MET A 117 1.19 -12.34 -12.15
C MET A 117 0.88 -12.77 -10.73
N GLY A 118 1.48 -12.08 -9.76
CA GLY A 118 1.27 -12.29 -8.33
C GLY A 118 0.73 -11.05 -7.64
N HIS A 119 -0.04 -11.27 -6.59
CA HIS A 119 -0.59 -10.21 -5.77
C HIS A 119 -0.58 -10.59 -4.29
N LEU A 120 -0.25 -9.63 -3.45
CA LEU A 120 -0.34 -9.69 -1.99
C LEU A 120 -1.39 -8.69 -1.53
N ARG A 121 -2.43 -9.19 -0.86
CA ARG A 121 -3.55 -8.37 -0.46
C ARG A 121 -3.39 -7.83 0.95
N TYR A 122 -3.70 -6.55 1.06
CA TYR A 122 -4.03 -5.91 2.31
C TYR A 122 -5.40 -5.22 2.21
N SER A 123 -6.25 -5.39 3.22
CA SER A 123 -7.60 -4.83 3.27
C SER A 123 -7.57 -3.51 4.04
N THR A 124 -7.63 -2.38 3.36
CA THR A 124 -7.61 -1.05 3.98
C THR A 124 -9.01 -0.57 4.37
N THR A 125 -9.94 -0.60 3.44
CA THR A 125 -11.33 -0.14 3.62
C THR A 125 -12.37 -1.20 3.26
N GLY A 126 -11.94 -2.30 2.64
CA GLY A 126 -12.80 -3.33 2.08
C GLY A 126 -13.13 -4.47 3.06
N LYS A 127 -14.09 -5.31 2.66
CA LYS A 127 -14.46 -6.52 3.36
C LYS A 127 -13.33 -7.56 3.25
N SER A 128 -13.14 -8.38 4.30
CA SER A 128 -12.26 -9.55 4.27
C SER A 128 -12.94 -10.74 3.58
N GLY A 129 -12.15 -11.73 3.19
CA GLY A 129 -12.61 -12.98 2.58
C GLY A 129 -11.99 -13.24 1.20
N LEU A 130 -11.95 -14.51 0.80
CA LEU A 130 -11.31 -14.98 -0.44
C LEU A 130 -11.88 -14.30 -1.70
N GLN A 131 -13.15 -13.92 -1.68
CA GLN A 131 -13.81 -13.23 -2.79
C GLN A 131 -13.20 -11.86 -3.11
N TYR A 132 -12.46 -11.26 -2.17
CA TYR A 132 -11.79 -9.97 -2.34
C TYR A 132 -10.28 -10.11 -2.58
N VAL A 133 -9.73 -11.32 -2.57
CA VAL A 133 -8.31 -11.57 -2.87
C VAL A 133 -8.08 -11.50 -4.37
N HIS A 134 -7.13 -10.67 -4.79
CA HIS A 134 -6.66 -10.61 -6.18
C HIS A 134 -5.83 -11.84 -6.54
N PRO A 135 -5.67 -12.15 -7.86
CA PRO A 135 -6.23 -11.47 -9.03
C PRO A 135 -7.71 -11.73 -9.26
N PHE A 136 -8.40 -10.78 -9.90
CA PHE A 136 -9.77 -10.95 -10.39
C PHE A 136 -9.77 -11.40 -11.84
N LEU A 137 -10.69 -12.28 -12.22
CA LEU A 137 -10.75 -12.88 -13.54
C LEU A 137 -12.14 -12.68 -14.16
N ARG A 138 -12.17 -12.06 -15.34
CA ARG A 138 -13.32 -11.94 -16.21
C ARG A 138 -13.19 -12.92 -17.35
N ARG A 139 -14.19 -13.79 -17.53
CA ARG A 139 -14.20 -14.87 -18.52
C ARG A 139 -15.16 -14.61 -19.66
N ASN A 140 -14.77 -15.06 -20.85
CA ASN A 140 -15.55 -15.05 -22.07
C ASN A 140 -15.10 -16.21 -22.97
N ASN A 141 -15.96 -16.68 -23.88
CA ASN A 141 -15.61 -17.71 -24.87
C ASN A 141 -14.56 -17.24 -25.91
N TRP A 142 -14.44 -15.93 -26.11
CA TRP A 142 -13.39 -15.35 -26.94
C TRP A 142 -12.15 -15.11 -26.09
N ARG A 143 -11.02 -15.74 -26.45
CA ARG A 143 -9.75 -15.57 -25.71
C ARG A 143 -9.41 -14.11 -25.48
N ALA A 144 -9.47 -13.29 -26.54
CA ALA A 144 -9.14 -11.88 -26.50
C ALA A 144 -10.03 -11.04 -25.56
N LYS A 145 -11.20 -11.53 -25.16
CA LYS A 145 -12.13 -10.86 -24.21
C LYS A 145 -11.92 -11.28 -22.76
N ASN A 146 -11.00 -12.22 -22.49
CA ASN A 146 -10.67 -12.60 -21.12
C ASN A 146 -9.62 -11.65 -20.55
N LEU A 147 -9.84 -11.24 -19.30
CA LEU A 147 -8.98 -10.32 -18.58
C LEU A 147 -8.79 -10.79 -17.14
N CYS A 148 -7.55 -10.90 -16.72
CA CYS A 148 -7.16 -11.08 -15.33
C CYS A 148 -6.51 -9.80 -14.83
N LEU A 149 -6.97 -9.26 -13.69
CA LEU A 149 -6.54 -7.97 -13.14
C LEU A 149 -6.13 -8.11 -11.68
N CYS A 150 -5.05 -7.49 -11.30
CA CYS A 150 -4.70 -7.20 -9.92
C CYS A 150 -4.13 -5.78 -9.80
N GLY A 151 -3.94 -5.29 -8.59
CA GLY A 151 -3.30 -4.00 -8.41
C GLY A 151 -3.20 -3.56 -6.96
N ASN A 152 -2.33 -2.59 -6.74
CA ASN A 152 -2.29 -1.78 -5.54
C ASN A 152 -3.02 -0.48 -5.86
N PHE A 153 -4.28 -0.38 -5.46
CA PHE A 153 -5.11 0.78 -5.75
C PHE A 153 -6.24 0.98 -4.75
N ASN A 154 -6.66 2.23 -4.61
CA ASN A 154 -7.91 2.63 -3.97
C ASN A 154 -8.53 3.77 -4.77
N MET A 155 -9.79 3.60 -5.16
CA MET A 155 -10.52 4.57 -5.97
C MET A 155 -11.40 5.45 -5.10
N THR A 156 -11.28 6.75 -5.29
CA THR A 156 -12.08 7.74 -4.56
C THR A 156 -13.44 8.00 -5.21
N ASN A 157 -13.66 7.47 -6.43
CA ASN A 157 -14.86 7.75 -7.23
C ASN A 157 -15.56 6.48 -7.75
N ILE A 158 -15.52 5.41 -6.99
CA ILE A 158 -16.07 4.12 -7.44
C ILE A 158 -17.58 4.17 -7.71
N ASP A 159 -18.33 5.00 -6.98
CA ASP A 159 -19.77 5.22 -7.18
C ASP A 159 -20.07 5.82 -8.56
N GLU A 160 -19.21 6.74 -9.02
CA GLU A 160 -19.32 7.36 -10.33
C GLU A 160 -19.05 6.35 -11.44
N VAL A 161 -18.01 5.52 -11.25
CA VAL A 161 -17.67 4.44 -12.20
C VAL A 161 -18.77 3.39 -12.27
N PHE A 162 -19.35 3.01 -11.13
CA PHE A 162 -20.49 2.11 -11.07
C PHE A 162 -21.71 2.67 -11.81
N SER A 163 -22.03 3.95 -11.54
CA SER A 163 -23.14 4.65 -12.21
C SER A 163 -22.90 4.77 -13.71
N PHE A 164 -21.66 5.02 -14.13
CA PHE A 164 -21.30 5.04 -15.55
C PHE A 164 -21.54 3.68 -16.22
N LEU A 165 -21.10 2.57 -15.59
CA LEU A 165 -21.30 1.22 -16.13
C LEU A 165 -22.79 0.87 -16.25
N THR A 166 -23.58 1.18 -15.23
CA THR A 166 -25.04 0.90 -15.26
C THR A 166 -25.75 1.72 -16.32
N ALA A 167 -25.36 2.97 -16.53
CA ALA A 167 -25.87 3.82 -17.61
C ALA A 167 -25.50 3.30 -19.02
N GLN A 168 -24.43 2.50 -19.15
CA GLN A 168 -24.05 1.79 -20.38
C GLN A 168 -24.76 0.45 -20.54
N GLY A 169 -25.72 0.10 -19.67
CA GLY A 169 -26.45 -1.16 -19.71
C GLY A 169 -25.69 -2.34 -19.08
N GLN A 170 -24.59 -2.09 -18.38
CA GLN A 170 -23.87 -3.10 -17.62
C GLN A 170 -24.57 -3.37 -16.29
N SER A 171 -24.41 -4.59 -15.75
CA SER A 171 -24.95 -4.97 -14.44
C SER A 171 -23.86 -5.62 -13.58
N PRO A 172 -22.95 -4.85 -12.97
CA PRO A 172 -21.91 -5.38 -12.10
C PRO A 172 -22.53 -6.14 -10.92
N ARG A 173 -22.04 -7.37 -10.68
CA ARG A 173 -22.63 -8.28 -9.66
C ARG A 173 -22.14 -8.02 -8.25
N VAL A 174 -20.96 -7.43 -8.12
CA VAL A 174 -20.30 -7.16 -6.84
C VAL A 174 -19.96 -5.68 -6.79
N TYR A 175 -20.33 -5.04 -5.68
CA TYR A 175 -19.95 -3.66 -5.41
C TYR A 175 -18.62 -3.65 -4.66
N GLY A 176 -17.58 -3.20 -5.33
CA GLY A 176 -16.21 -3.08 -4.81
C GLY A 176 -15.30 -2.54 -5.90
N ASP A 177 -14.34 -1.73 -5.52
CA ASP A 177 -13.45 -1.01 -6.44
C ASP A 177 -12.74 -1.93 -7.43
N SER A 178 -12.19 -3.04 -6.96
CA SER A 178 -11.46 -4.00 -7.78
C SER A 178 -12.36 -4.66 -8.85
N TYR A 179 -13.58 -5.02 -8.46
CA TYR A 179 -14.50 -5.68 -9.37
C TYR A 179 -15.08 -4.70 -10.40
N ILE A 180 -15.47 -3.51 -9.96
CA ILE A 180 -15.98 -2.45 -10.85
C ILE A 180 -14.90 -1.99 -11.84
N THR A 181 -13.64 -1.88 -11.38
CA THR A 181 -12.48 -1.61 -12.25
C THR A 181 -12.30 -2.69 -13.31
N LEU A 182 -12.37 -3.97 -12.93
CA LEU A 182 -12.29 -5.09 -13.85
C LEU A 182 -13.41 -5.03 -14.91
N GLU A 183 -14.64 -4.74 -14.51
CA GLU A 183 -15.78 -4.67 -15.43
C GLU A 183 -15.67 -3.48 -16.40
N LEU A 184 -15.21 -2.32 -15.93
CA LEU A 184 -14.96 -1.17 -16.83
C LEU A 184 -13.89 -1.50 -17.87
N MET A 185 -12.74 -2.03 -17.43
CA MET A 185 -11.66 -2.39 -18.34
C MET A 185 -12.06 -3.53 -19.28
N GLY A 186 -12.81 -4.52 -18.78
CA GLY A 186 -13.36 -5.61 -19.58
C GLY A 186 -14.35 -5.12 -20.65
N HIS A 187 -15.19 -4.15 -20.31
CA HIS A 187 -16.08 -3.51 -21.28
C HIS A 187 -15.30 -2.79 -22.39
N ARG A 188 -14.23 -2.08 -22.04
CA ARG A 188 -13.37 -1.43 -23.04
C ARG A 188 -12.60 -2.45 -23.91
N LEU A 189 -12.17 -3.55 -23.30
CA LEU A 189 -11.55 -4.66 -24.01
C LEU A 189 -12.54 -5.29 -25.02
N ASP A 190 -13.81 -5.49 -24.64
CA ASP A 190 -14.85 -5.97 -25.55
C ASP A 190 -15.01 -5.05 -26.77
N ARG A 191 -15.00 -3.71 -26.56
CA ARG A 191 -15.10 -2.73 -27.64
C ARG A 191 -13.90 -2.77 -28.58
N GLU A 192 -12.71 -2.94 -28.05
CA GLU A 192 -11.50 -3.06 -28.89
C GLU A 192 -11.54 -4.34 -29.73
N VAL A 193 -11.96 -5.48 -29.15
CA VAL A 193 -12.14 -6.73 -29.86
C VAL A 193 -13.23 -6.62 -30.95
N GLU A 194 -14.34 -5.92 -30.67
CA GLU A 194 -15.42 -5.69 -31.62
C GLU A 194 -14.95 -4.82 -32.81
N ARG A 195 -14.17 -3.78 -32.54
CA ARG A 195 -13.55 -2.94 -33.56
C ARG A 195 -12.69 -3.78 -34.53
N LEU A 196 -11.82 -4.63 -33.98
CA LEU A 196 -10.96 -5.51 -34.74
C LEU A 196 -11.73 -6.60 -35.48
N PHE A 197 -12.81 -7.12 -34.88
CA PHE A 197 -13.69 -8.06 -35.55
C PHE A 197 -14.32 -7.46 -36.81
N ASN A 198 -14.82 -6.22 -36.73
CA ASN A 198 -15.39 -5.51 -37.86
C ASN A 198 -14.34 -5.21 -38.95
N GLU A 199 -13.12 -4.84 -38.52
CA GLU A 199 -12.00 -4.64 -39.45
C GLU A 199 -11.59 -5.96 -40.17
N ALA A 200 -11.51 -7.07 -39.47
CA ALA A 200 -11.26 -8.39 -40.04
C ALA A 200 -12.33 -8.80 -41.05
N LYS A 201 -13.62 -8.54 -40.73
CA LYS A 201 -14.74 -8.76 -41.66
C LYS A 201 -14.62 -7.94 -42.93
N ALA A 202 -14.24 -6.66 -42.80
CA ALA A 202 -14.03 -5.77 -43.96
C ALA A 202 -12.88 -6.28 -44.86
N LYS A 203 -11.91 -6.99 -44.31
CA LYS A 203 -10.84 -7.69 -45.03
C LYS A 203 -11.23 -9.07 -45.54
N SER A 204 -12.52 -9.44 -45.46
CA SER A 204 -13.08 -10.73 -45.90
C SER A 204 -12.54 -11.97 -45.16
N LEU A 205 -11.94 -11.79 -43.98
CA LEU A 205 -11.48 -12.90 -43.14
C LEU A 205 -12.63 -13.67 -42.53
N LYS A 206 -12.45 -14.97 -42.25
CA LYS A 206 -13.50 -15.86 -41.73
C LYS A 206 -13.00 -16.78 -40.64
N GLY A 207 -13.88 -17.14 -39.70
CA GLY A 207 -13.62 -18.15 -38.65
C GLY A 207 -12.33 -17.87 -37.87
N VAL A 208 -11.41 -18.83 -37.86
CA VAL A 208 -10.14 -18.75 -37.11
C VAL A 208 -9.23 -17.62 -37.60
N GLU A 209 -9.33 -17.20 -38.86
CA GLU A 209 -8.56 -16.07 -39.38
C GLU A 209 -8.90 -14.77 -38.67
N ILE A 210 -10.18 -14.56 -38.32
CA ILE A 210 -10.63 -13.41 -37.52
C ILE A 210 -9.99 -13.45 -36.13
N THR A 211 -10.00 -14.61 -35.47
CA THR A 211 -9.37 -14.76 -34.15
C THR A 211 -7.88 -14.46 -34.20
N ARG A 212 -7.16 -15.00 -35.19
CA ARG A 212 -5.74 -14.70 -35.37
C ARG A 212 -5.48 -13.22 -35.66
N PHE A 213 -6.35 -12.60 -36.46
CA PHE A 213 -6.27 -11.17 -36.75
C PHE A 213 -6.42 -10.36 -35.47
N ILE A 214 -7.42 -10.65 -34.64
CA ILE A 214 -7.66 -9.97 -33.35
C ILE A 214 -6.45 -10.15 -32.43
N ASP A 215 -5.99 -11.38 -32.20
CA ASP A 215 -4.85 -11.68 -31.31
C ASP A 215 -3.55 -10.97 -31.72
N ASN A 216 -3.34 -10.72 -33.02
CA ASN A 216 -2.15 -10.07 -33.53
C ASN A 216 -2.26 -8.52 -33.57
N HIS A 217 -3.47 -7.95 -33.49
CA HIS A 217 -3.69 -6.52 -33.68
C HIS A 217 -4.30 -5.81 -32.46
N ILE A 218 -4.61 -6.56 -31.40
CA ILE A 218 -5.18 -5.98 -30.18
C ILE A 218 -4.23 -4.92 -29.60
N ASP A 219 -4.74 -3.71 -29.33
CA ASP A 219 -3.97 -2.64 -28.71
C ASP A 219 -4.48 -2.34 -27.29
N ILE A 220 -3.79 -2.90 -26.30
CA ILE A 220 -4.08 -2.64 -24.88
C ILE A 220 -3.92 -1.15 -24.55
N GLY A 221 -3.06 -0.42 -25.24
CA GLY A 221 -2.96 1.03 -25.08
C GLY A 221 -4.29 1.75 -25.37
N ASN A 222 -5.09 1.29 -26.35
CA ASN A 222 -6.43 1.84 -26.61
C ASN A 222 -7.40 1.52 -25.48
N VAL A 223 -7.37 0.30 -24.95
CA VAL A 223 -8.17 -0.13 -23.79
C VAL A 223 -7.85 0.75 -22.57
N LEU A 224 -6.56 0.97 -22.29
CA LEU A 224 -6.12 1.80 -21.18
C LEU A 224 -6.52 3.26 -21.38
N ARG A 225 -6.27 3.87 -22.56
CA ARG A 225 -6.66 5.26 -22.85
C ARG A 225 -8.16 5.51 -22.70
N SER A 226 -8.99 4.51 -22.97
CA SER A 226 -10.44 4.62 -22.83
C SER A 226 -10.97 4.28 -21.43
N SER A 227 -10.16 3.63 -20.58
CA SER A 227 -10.53 3.26 -19.21
C SER A 227 -10.02 4.26 -18.17
N MET A 228 -8.73 4.60 -18.22
CA MET A 228 -8.05 5.37 -17.19
C MET A 228 -8.64 6.75 -16.89
N PRO A 229 -9.22 7.51 -17.86
CA PRO A 229 -9.85 8.81 -17.56
C PRO A 229 -11.06 8.74 -16.62
N HIS A 230 -11.61 7.55 -16.37
CA HIS A 230 -12.73 7.35 -15.46
C HIS A 230 -12.30 7.14 -14.00
N PHE A 231 -11.02 6.94 -13.72
CA PHE A 231 -10.54 6.63 -12.39
C PHE A 231 -9.91 7.86 -11.71
N ASP A 232 -10.38 8.13 -10.50
CA ASP A 232 -9.77 9.04 -9.54
C ASP A 232 -9.24 8.23 -8.35
N GLY A 233 -7.97 8.40 -8.03
CA GLY A 233 -7.33 7.64 -6.95
C GLY A 233 -5.84 7.41 -7.17
N GLY A 234 -5.22 6.71 -6.24
CA GLY A 234 -3.84 6.23 -6.35
C GLY A 234 -3.81 4.77 -6.80
N TYR A 235 -3.12 4.45 -7.90
CA TYR A 235 -3.13 3.08 -8.40
C TYR A 235 -1.89 2.67 -9.20
N VAL A 236 -1.55 1.39 -9.05
CA VAL A 236 -0.81 0.58 -10.03
C VAL A 236 -1.67 -0.63 -10.34
N MET A 237 -2.14 -0.74 -11.57
CA MET A 237 -2.95 -1.86 -12.04
C MET A 237 -2.15 -2.75 -12.98
N CYS A 238 -2.23 -4.06 -12.81
CA CYS A 238 -1.55 -5.07 -13.59
C CYS A 238 -2.59 -6.00 -14.21
N GLY A 239 -2.40 -6.38 -15.49
CA GLY A 239 -3.34 -7.26 -16.16
C GLY A 239 -2.70 -8.22 -17.16
N LEU A 240 -3.37 -9.37 -17.31
CA LEU A 240 -3.11 -10.40 -18.32
C LEU A 240 -4.36 -10.59 -19.16
N THR A 241 -4.23 -10.59 -20.48
CA THR A 241 -5.34 -10.93 -21.38
C THR A 241 -5.24 -12.40 -21.85
N GLY A 242 -6.38 -12.98 -22.23
CA GLY A 242 -6.37 -14.32 -22.80
C GLY A 242 -5.66 -14.42 -24.15
N SER A 243 -5.50 -13.32 -24.88
CA SER A 243 -4.69 -13.24 -26.09
C SER A 243 -3.18 -13.22 -25.86
N GLY A 244 -2.74 -13.00 -24.60
CA GLY A 244 -1.33 -13.04 -24.22
C GLY A 244 -0.66 -11.67 -24.06
N GLU A 245 -1.44 -10.60 -24.02
CA GLU A 245 -0.93 -9.28 -23.67
C GLU A 245 -0.78 -9.15 -22.16
N THR A 246 0.30 -8.52 -21.73
CA THR A 246 0.56 -8.19 -20.32
C THR A 246 0.72 -6.68 -20.19
N PHE A 247 0.19 -6.09 -19.15
CA PHE A 247 0.35 -4.66 -18.91
C PHE A 247 0.44 -4.32 -17.41
N ALA A 248 1.09 -3.20 -17.14
CA ALA A 248 0.98 -2.48 -15.88
C ALA A 248 0.79 -1.00 -16.19
N VAL A 249 -0.09 -0.31 -15.46
CA VAL A 249 -0.36 1.12 -15.61
C VAL A 249 -0.34 1.80 -14.26
N ARG A 250 0.30 2.99 -14.20
CA ARG A 250 0.42 3.82 -13.00
C ARG A 250 -0.48 5.04 -13.09
N ASP A 251 -1.01 5.48 -11.95
CA ASP A 251 -1.81 6.70 -11.84
C ASP A 251 -1.05 7.95 -12.35
N PRO A 252 -1.76 8.99 -12.81
CA PRO A 252 -1.12 10.15 -13.43
C PRO A 252 -0.44 11.11 -12.43
N TRP A 253 -0.67 10.97 -11.14
CA TRP A 253 0.04 11.70 -10.07
C TRP A 253 1.25 10.95 -9.53
N GLY A 254 1.39 9.64 -9.89
CA GLY A 254 2.45 8.78 -9.39
C GLY A 254 2.36 8.48 -7.89
N ILE A 255 1.14 8.44 -7.34
CA ILE A 255 0.89 8.20 -5.92
C ILE A 255 1.48 6.86 -5.49
N ARG A 256 1.22 5.79 -6.28
CA ARG A 256 1.73 4.45 -6.02
C ARG A 256 3.03 4.18 -6.76
N THR A 257 3.87 3.32 -6.20
CA THR A 257 5.17 2.95 -6.78
C THR A 257 5.07 1.69 -7.64
N ALA A 258 5.78 1.68 -8.76
CA ALA A 258 5.98 0.51 -9.60
C ALA A 258 7.36 0.57 -10.25
N PHE A 259 8.12 -0.51 -10.12
CA PHE A 259 9.46 -0.66 -10.68
C PHE A 259 9.47 -1.80 -11.67
N TYR A 260 10.26 -1.68 -12.74
CA TYR A 260 10.39 -2.72 -13.75
C TYR A 260 11.83 -2.89 -14.21
N TYR A 261 12.10 -4.06 -14.73
CA TYR A 261 13.35 -4.43 -15.40
C TYR A 261 13.03 -5.25 -16.64
N GLN A 262 13.84 -5.09 -17.68
CA GLN A 262 13.75 -5.90 -18.89
C GLN A 262 15.14 -6.22 -19.46
N ASN A 263 15.26 -7.43 -19.98
CA ASN A 263 16.39 -7.87 -20.80
C ASN A 263 15.85 -8.76 -21.93
N ASP A 264 16.74 -9.52 -22.60
CA ASP A 264 16.37 -10.44 -23.69
C ASP A 264 15.70 -11.75 -23.21
N GLU A 265 15.65 -12.00 -21.89
CA GLU A 265 15.06 -13.19 -21.29
C GLU A 265 13.74 -12.90 -20.56
N VAL A 266 13.64 -11.77 -19.86
CA VAL A 266 12.51 -11.48 -18.98
C VAL A 266 12.11 -10.01 -19.03
N VAL A 267 10.82 -9.76 -18.84
CA VAL A 267 10.28 -8.48 -18.36
C VAL A 267 9.64 -8.72 -17.00
N VAL A 268 10.03 -7.92 -16.00
CA VAL A 268 9.52 -8.05 -14.63
C VAL A 268 9.05 -6.70 -14.10
N LEU A 269 8.04 -6.73 -13.23
CA LEU A 269 7.56 -5.55 -12.52
C LEU A 269 7.23 -5.93 -11.08
N ALA A 270 7.50 -5.02 -10.14
CA ALA A 270 7.13 -5.14 -8.74
C ALA A 270 6.80 -3.78 -8.13
N SER A 271 6.11 -3.78 -6.98
CA SER A 271 5.83 -2.56 -6.23
C SER A 271 7.08 -1.92 -5.64
N GLU A 272 8.14 -2.71 -5.38
CA GLU A 272 9.37 -2.25 -4.74
C GLU A 272 10.62 -2.63 -5.53
N ARG A 273 11.55 -1.69 -5.69
CA ARG A 273 12.85 -1.89 -6.39
C ARG A 273 13.70 -3.03 -5.78
N PRO A 274 13.87 -3.14 -4.44
CA PRO A 274 14.69 -4.19 -3.85
C PRO A 274 14.19 -5.61 -4.10
N VAL A 275 12.91 -5.76 -4.41
CA VAL A 275 12.30 -7.05 -4.75
C VAL A 275 12.87 -7.59 -6.06
N ILE A 276 12.92 -6.75 -7.08
CA ILE A 276 13.52 -7.09 -8.39
C ILE A 276 15.02 -7.27 -8.22
N GLN A 277 15.67 -6.31 -7.55
CA GLN A 277 17.11 -6.30 -7.33
C GLN A 277 17.61 -7.61 -6.72
N THR A 278 17.02 -8.02 -5.59
CA THR A 278 17.44 -9.25 -4.90
C THR A 278 17.01 -10.54 -5.61
N THR A 279 15.87 -10.52 -6.34
CA THR A 279 15.39 -11.73 -7.02
C THR A 279 16.21 -12.07 -8.27
N PHE A 280 16.70 -11.04 -8.96
CA PHE A 280 17.41 -11.21 -10.24
C PHE A 280 18.91 -10.87 -10.15
N ASP A 281 19.42 -10.56 -8.95
CA ASP A 281 20.82 -10.19 -8.70
C ASP A 281 21.28 -9.01 -9.56
N LEU A 282 20.54 -7.89 -9.45
CA LEU A 282 20.73 -6.68 -10.24
C LEU A 282 21.26 -5.53 -9.39
N GLN A 283 21.85 -4.53 -10.04
CA GLN A 283 22.15 -3.26 -9.43
C GLN A 283 20.92 -2.36 -9.43
N ALA A 284 20.89 -1.35 -8.55
CA ALA A 284 19.75 -0.44 -8.45
C ALA A 284 19.50 0.34 -9.76
N GLU A 285 20.56 0.66 -10.47
CA GLU A 285 20.58 1.43 -11.73
C GLU A 285 19.97 0.65 -12.91
N ASP A 286 19.94 -0.68 -12.84
CA ASP A 286 19.32 -1.54 -13.87
C ASP A 286 17.79 -1.49 -13.83
N ILE A 287 17.23 -1.06 -12.69
CA ILE A 287 15.80 -1.11 -12.43
C ILE A 287 15.21 0.29 -12.58
N GLN A 288 14.18 0.41 -13.41
CA GLN A 288 13.53 1.67 -13.72
C GLN A 288 12.19 1.79 -12.98
N GLU A 289 11.80 3.03 -12.68
CA GLU A 289 10.48 3.33 -12.14
C GLU A 289 9.51 3.65 -13.28
N LEU A 290 8.30 3.10 -13.23
CA LEU A 290 7.23 3.44 -14.16
C LEU A 290 6.74 4.86 -13.86
N LEU A 291 6.77 5.74 -14.85
CA LEU A 291 6.45 7.16 -14.68
C LEU A 291 4.94 7.40 -14.49
N PRO A 292 4.52 8.55 -13.90
CA PRO A 292 3.11 8.90 -13.73
C PRO A 292 2.34 8.88 -15.05
N GLY A 293 1.19 8.20 -15.06
CA GLY A 293 0.32 8.06 -16.23
C GLY A 293 0.87 7.14 -17.33
N GLN A 294 2.00 6.48 -17.09
CA GLN A 294 2.64 5.58 -18.04
C GLN A 294 2.18 4.12 -17.84
N SER A 295 2.22 3.36 -18.91
CA SER A 295 2.01 1.91 -18.92
C SER A 295 3.19 1.17 -19.53
N LEU A 296 3.58 0.07 -18.89
CA LEU A 296 4.43 -0.96 -19.45
C LEU A 296 3.51 -1.99 -20.12
N ILE A 297 3.67 -2.22 -21.42
CA ILE A 297 2.88 -3.18 -22.19
C ILE A 297 3.83 -4.18 -22.84
N VAL A 298 3.58 -5.48 -22.61
CA VAL A 298 4.32 -6.57 -23.27
C VAL A 298 3.32 -7.34 -24.12
N ARG A 299 3.57 -7.35 -25.42
CA ARG A 299 2.72 -8.03 -26.40
C ARG A 299 2.89 -9.55 -26.33
N LYS A 300 1.97 -10.29 -26.92
CA LYS A 300 2.08 -11.75 -27.12
C LYS A 300 3.42 -12.15 -27.72
N SER A 301 3.92 -11.40 -28.70
CA SER A 301 5.24 -11.60 -29.35
C SER A 301 6.43 -11.48 -28.39
N GLY A 302 6.26 -10.87 -27.22
CA GLY A 302 7.35 -10.51 -26.31
C GLY A 302 7.84 -9.06 -26.48
N ASP A 303 7.35 -8.33 -27.48
CA ASP A 303 7.70 -6.93 -27.68
C ASP A 303 7.21 -6.09 -26.49
N CYS A 304 8.16 -5.40 -25.86
CA CYS A 304 7.90 -4.56 -24.70
C CYS A 304 7.92 -3.10 -25.10
N CYS A 305 6.93 -2.33 -24.65
CA CYS A 305 6.89 -0.89 -24.89
C CYS A 305 6.32 -0.13 -23.68
N LEU A 306 6.84 1.09 -23.49
CA LEU A 306 6.29 2.08 -22.58
C LEU A 306 5.37 3.01 -23.37
N LYS A 307 4.14 3.22 -22.87
CA LYS A 307 3.20 4.16 -23.48
C LYS A 307 2.71 5.15 -22.43
N GLN A 308 2.74 6.45 -22.75
CA GLN A 308 2.01 7.45 -21.98
C GLN A 308 0.51 7.27 -22.24
N ILE A 309 -0.24 6.91 -21.21
CA ILE A 309 -1.69 6.66 -21.29
C ILE A 309 -2.48 7.90 -20.93
N LEU A 310 -2.12 8.54 -19.82
CA LEU A 310 -2.66 9.82 -19.36
C LEU A 310 -1.53 10.84 -19.26
N PRO A 311 -1.80 12.13 -19.48
CA PRO A 311 -0.83 13.18 -19.18
C PRO A 311 -0.43 13.12 -17.70
N SER A 312 0.87 13.21 -17.42
CA SER A 312 1.35 13.32 -16.04
C SER A 312 0.77 14.57 -15.39
N GLN A 313 0.31 14.43 -14.17
CA GLN A 313 -0.17 15.51 -13.31
C GLN A 313 0.95 15.98 -12.36
N LYS A 314 0.62 16.87 -11.41
CA LYS A 314 1.57 17.27 -10.37
C LYS A 314 2.04 16.02 -9.62
N PHE A 315 3.34 15.75 -9.68
CA PHE A 315 3.92 14.57 -9.02
C PHE A 315 3.63 14.59 -7.52
N SER A 316 3.05 13.52 -7.01
CA SER A 316 2.56 13.40 -5.63
C SER A 316 2.80 12.00 -5.08
N ALA A 317 4.00 11.45 -5.32
CA ALA A 317 4.38 10.14 -4.80
C ALA A 317 4.31 10.11 -3.27
N CYS A 318 3.67 9.08 -2.73
CA CYS A 318 3.38 8.93 -1.31
C CYS A 318 4.65 8.92 -0.45
N SER A 319 4.80 9.86 0.48
CA SER A 319 5.96 9.92 1.38
C SER A 319 5.94 8.81 2.45
N PHE A 320 4.78 8.22 2.77
CA PHE A 320 4.71 7.06 3.65
C PHE A 320 5.39 5.81 3.06
N GLU A 321 5.51 5.72 1.74
CA GLU A 321 6.37 4.70 1.11
C GLU A 321 7.81 4.79 1.61
N ARG A 322 8.29 6.00 1.86
CA ARG A 322 9.66 6.25 2.34
C ARG A 322 9.77 6.10 3.85
N ILE A 323 8.78 6.60 4.58
CA ILE A 323 8.77 6.57 6.05
C ILE A 323 8.55 5.14 6.57
N TYR A 324 7.59 4.40 5.99
CA TYR A 324 7.08 3.17 6.60
C TYR A 324 6.97 1.98 5.64
N PHE A 325 6.20 2.05 4.51
CA PHE A 325 5.76 0.87 3.79
C PHE A 325 6.86 0.12 3.05
N SER A 326 7.65 0.82 2.25
CA SER A 326 8.69 0.19 1.45
C SER A 326 9.85 -0.30 2.30
N ARG A 327 10.54 -1.31 1.80
CA ARG A 327 11.63 -1.96 2.52
C ARG A 327 12.78 -1.01 2.77
N GLY A 328 13.24 -0.97 4.03
CA GLY A 328 14.41 -0.18 4.43
C GLY A 328 15.75 -0.67 3.85
N SER A 329 15.75 -1.82 3.15
CA SER A 329 16.91 -2.32 2.40
C SER A 329 17.10 -1.64 1.04
N ASP A 330 16.17 -0.80 0.58
CA ASP A 330 16.38 0.10 -0.54
C ASP A 330 17.40 1.17 -0.18
N HIS A 331 18.41 1.37 -1.03
CA HIS A 331 19.50 2.31 -0.79
C HIS A 331 19.02 3.75 -0.53
N ASP A 332 18.04 4.24 -1.29
CA ASP A 332 17.56 5.61 -1.16
C ASP A 332 16.69 5.74 0.10
N ILE A 333 15.79 4.77 0.34
CA ILE A 333 14.94 4.72 1.53
C ILE A 333 15.79 4.65 2.80
N TYR A 334 16.84 3.84 2.80
CA TYR A 334 17.77 3.77 3.92
C TYR A 334 18.38 5.14 4.26
N LYS A 335 18.86 5.85 3.23
CA LYS A 335 19.43 7.19 3.40
C LYS A 335 18.39 8.22 3.86
N GLU A 336 17.20 8.17 3.28
CA GLU A 336 16.11 9.07 3.63
C GLU A 336 15.64 8.89 5.07
N ARG A 337 15.45 7.63 5.52
CA ARG A 337 15.13 7.34 6.93
C ARG A 337 16.23 7.79 7.89
N LYS A 338 17.51 7.67 7.51
CA LYS A 338 18.59 8.24 8.30
C LYS A 338 18.49 9.76 8.40
N ARG A 339 18.24 10.47 7.28
CA ARG A 339 18.07 11.92 7.28
C ARG A 339 16.90 12.37 8.14
N LEU A 340 15.75 11.65 8.07
CA LEU A 340 14.59 11.93 8.94
C LEU A 340 14.99 11.91 10.42
N GLY A 341 15.76 10.91 10.85
CA GLY A 341 16.25 10.85 12.23
C GLY A 341 17.24 11.94 12.57
N GLU A 342 18.19 12.24 11.68
CA GLU A 342 19.20 13.27 11.87
C GLU A 342 18.59 14.67 12.06
N GLN A 343 17.58 15.01 11.27
CA GLN A 343 16.89 16.30 11.32
C GLN A 343 16.10 16.55 12.60
N LEU A 344 15.73 15.50 13.32
CA LEU A 344 15.04 15.59 14.61
C LEU A 344 15.98 16.01 15.76
N THR A 345 17.30 15.94 15.56
CA THR A 345 18.32 16.18 16.61
C THR A 345 18.13 17.51 17.36
N PRO A 346 17.93 18.68 16.70
CA PRO A 346 17.75 19.94 17.42
C PRO A 346 16.50 19.96 18.33
N ALA A 347 15.39 19.39 17.84
CA ALA A 347 14.14 19.32 18.60
C ALA A 347 14.27 18.38 19.81
N ILE A 348 14.99 17.27 19.66
CA ILE A 348 15.26 16.29 20.72
C ILE A 348 16.13 16.93 21.82
N ILE A 349 17.22 17.64 21.45
CA ILE A 349 18.08 18.34 22.40
C ILE A 349 17.28 19.36 23.21
N LYS A 350 16.41 20.12 22.55
CA LYS A 350 15.47 21.05 23.20
C LYS A 350 14.53 20.34 24.17
N ALA A 351 13.96 19.21 23.78
CA ALA A 351 13.00 18.45 24.58
C ALA A 351 13.62 17.87 25.86
N VAL A 352 14.90 17.48 25.82
CA VAL A 352 15.64 17.01 27.02
C VAL A 352 16.32 18.16 27.78
N GLY A 353 16.11 19.43 27.39
CA GLY A 353 16.70 20.61 28.04
C GLY A 353 18.22 20.69 27.91
N GLY A 354 18.81 20.08 26.86
CA GLY A 354 20.26 20.01 26.65
C GLY A 354 20.98 18.93 27.49
N ASP A 355 20.27 18.20 28.36
CA ASP A 355 20.84 17.17 29.24
C ASP A 355 21.03 15.83 28.53
N ILE A 356 21.99 15.79 27.58
CA ILE A 356 22.30 14.57 26.82
C ILE A 356 23.03 13.54 27.71
N ALA A 357 23.83 13.97 28.66
CA ALA A 357 24.58 13.10 29.54
C ALA A 357 23.69 12.19 30.43
N HIS A 358 22.50 12.67 30.81
CA HIS A 358 21.50 11.90 31.53
C HIS A 358 20.31 11.55 30.63
N THR A 359 20.59 11.18 29.38
CA THR A 359 19.55 10.77 28.42
C THR A 359 19.92 9.43 27.80
N VAL A 360 18.95 8.49 27.81
CA VAL A 360 19.04 7.20 27.14
C VAL A 360 18.22 7.28 25.86
N PHE A 361 18.81 6.82 24.75
CA PHE A 361 18.21 6.82 23.44
C PHE A 361 17.87 5.39 23.00
N THR A 362 16.64 5.19 22.52
CA THR A 362 16.14 3.90 22.05
C THR A 362 15.12 4.08 20.92
N TYR A 363 14.57 3.00 20.41
CA TYR A 363 13.57 3.01 19.33
C TYR A 363 12.51 1.93 19.51
N ILE A 364 11.37 2.11 18.85
CA ILE A 364 10.34 1.08 18.74
C ILE A 364 10.70 0.15 17.57
N PRO A 365 10.90 -1.16 17.82
CA PRO A 365 11.17 -2.11 16.74
C PRO A 365 9.96 -2.29 15.81
N ASN A 366 10.13 -2.43 14.44
CA ASN A 366 11.41 -2.54 13.74
C ASN A 366 11.64 -1.36 12.78
N THR A 367 10.60 -0.67 12.30
CA THR A 367 10.67 0.30 11.20
C THR A 367 11.47 1.55 11.57
N ALA A 368 11.37 1.98 12.82
CA ALA A 368 12.08 3.16 13.33
C ALA A 368 13.60 3.00 13.46
N GLU A 369 14.14 1.77 13.35
CA GLU A 369 15.56 1.48 13.59
C GLU A 369 16.50 2.34 12.72
N VAL A 370 16.19 2.51 11.44
CA VAL A 370 17.05 3.28 10.53
C VAL A 370 17.02 4.77 10.85
N ALA A 371 15.85 5.32 11.23
CA ALA A 371 15.75 6.70 11.70
C ALA A 371 16.50 6.89 13.03
N PHE A 372 16.48 5.90 13.91
CA PHE A 372 17.26 5.90 15.13
C PHE A 372 18.78 6.02 14.87
N TYR A 373 19.31 5.27 13.90
CA TYR A 373 20.72 5.43 13.52
C TYR A 373 21.02 6.86 13.02
N GLY A 374 20.10 7.44 12.23
CA GLY A 374 20.24 8.84 11.79
C GLY A 374 20.25 9.83 12.95
N MET A 375 19.34 9.68 13.90
CA MET A 375 19.27 10.48 15.11
C MET A 375 20.57 10.40 15.93
N THR A 376 21.07 9.19 16.16
CA THR A 376 22.32 9.00 16.93
C THR A 376 23.53 9.55 16.20
N ASP A 377 23.61 9.41 14.87
CA ASP A 377 24.68 10.01 14.07
C ASP A 377 24.62 11.55 14.14
N GLY A 378 23.42 12.15 14.10
CA GLY A 378 23.22 13.59 14.25
C GLY A 378 23.69 14.11 15.60
N LEU A 379 23.34 13.43 16.69
CA LEU A 379 23.77 13.78 18.04
C LEU A 379 25.32 13.70 18.19
N ARG A 380 25.92 12.63 17.68
CA ARG A 380 27.38 12.46 17.71
C ARG A 380 28.15 13.54 16.94
N ARG A 381 27.61 13.99 15.81
CA ARG A 381 28.20 15.10 15.03
C ARG A 381 28.20 16.43 15.77
N LEU A 382 27.32 16.60 16.74
CA LEU A 382 27.27 17.75 17.63
C LEU A 382 28.14 17.57 18.89
N ASP A 383 29.06 16.60 18.85
CA ASP A 383 30.04 16.29 19.91
C ASP A 383 29.42 15.82 21.23
N HIS A 384 28.30 15.09 21.13
CA HIS A 384 27.63 14.49 22.29
C HIS A 384 28.02 13.02 22.48
N ASP A 385 28.35 12.65 23.70
CA ASP A 385 28.43 11.24 24.11
C ASP A 385 27.01 10.70 24.31
N VAL A 386 26.59 9.78 23.43
CA VAL A 386 25.20 9.32 23.30
C VAL A 386 25.06 7.93 23.94
N ARG A 387 24.28 7.84 25.02
CA ARG A 387 23.91 6.54 25.64
C ARG A 387 22.82 5.85 24.86
N ILE A 388 23.19 4.80 24.14
CA ILE A 388 22.30 4.00 23.31
C ILE A 388 22.02 2.69 24.02
N GLU A 389 20.71 2.41 24.24
CA GLU A 389 20.27 1.16 24.84
C GLU A 389 19.12 0.56 24.07
N LYS A 390 19.08 -0.76 23.92
CA LYS A 390 17.92 -1.45 23.40
C LYS A 390 16.91 -1.65 24.52
N VAL A 391 16.11 -0.63 24.79
CA VAL A 391 15.14 -0.65 25.88
C VAL A 391 13.90 -1.44 25.50
N VAL A 392 13.39 -1.25 24.28
CA VAL A 392 12.11 -1.86 23.83
C VAL A 392 12.36 -3.10 22.99
N TRP A 393 11.66 -4.19 23.33
CA TRP A 393 11.67 -5.45 22.60
C TRP A 393 10.26 -5.77 22.13
N LYS A 394 10.12 -6.29 20.91
CA LYS A 394 8.85 -6.76 20.37
C LYS A 394 8.80 -8.28 20.43
N ASP A 395 7.91 -8.84 21.24
CA ASP A 395 7.69 -10.29 21.30
C ASP A 395 6.66 -10.71 20.23
N ILE A 396 7.16 -11.38 19.19
CA ILE A 396 6.36 -11.82 18.04
C ILE A 396 5.49 -13.07 18.40
N LYS A 397 5.86 -13.84 19.41
CA LYS A 397 5.21 -15.11 19.74
C LYS A 397 3.82 -14.95 20.38
N LEU A 398 3.57 -13.83 21.06
CA LEU A 398 2.29 -13.58 21.73
C LEU A 398 1.11 -13.34 20.76
N ARG A 399 1.36 -13.17 19.46
CA ARG A 399 0.30 -12.91 18.46
C ARG A 399 -0.56 -14.12 18.09
N THR A 400 -0.14 -15.34 18.39
CA THR A 400 -0.71 -16.56 17.81
C THR A 400 -1.76 -17.26 18.67
N PHE A 401 -1.97 -16.87 19.92
CA PHE A 401 -2.73 -17.72 20.86
C PHE A 401 -4.09 -17.18 21.34
N ILE A 402 -4.58 -16.00 20.88
CA ILE A 402 -5.73 -15.40 21.53
C ILE A 402 -6.85 -14.99 20.58
N SER A 403 -7.98 -15.62 20.82
CA SER A 403 -9.33 -15.29 20.37
C SER A 403 -10.09 -14.63 21.54
N ASP A 404 -10.84 -13.58 21.23
CA ASP A 404 -11.91 -12.92 21.98
C ASP A 404 -11.60 -11.72 22.90
N GLY A 405 -12.33 -10.72 22.61
CA GLY A 405 -12.64 -9.35 22.99
C GLY A 405 -12.14 -8.76 24.35
N ALA A 406 -12.33 -9.39 25.49
CA ALA A 406 -12.01 -8.82 26.80
C ALA A 406 -10.55 -9.04 27.24
N GLU A 407 -9.93 -10.14 26.81
CA GLU A 407 -8.52 -10.46 27.07
C GLU A 407 -7.54 -9.71 26.17
N ARG A 408 -8.03 -9.06 25.10
CA ARG A 408 -7.22 -8.26 24.16
C ARG A 408 -6.48 -7.10 24.82
N ASN A 409 -7.08 -6.44 25.81
CA ASN A 409 -6.50 -5.25 26.43
C ASN A 409 -5.33 -5.62 27.37
N ASP A 410 -5.42 -6.72 28.07
CA ASP A 410 -4.34 -7.17 28.97
C ASP A 410 -3.14 -7.69 28.16
N LEU A 411 -3.39 -8.32 27.04
CA LEU A 411 -2.35 -8.84 26.15
C LEU A 411 -1.71 -7.77 25.25
N ALA A 412 -2.41 -6.69 24.92
CA ALA A 412 -1.82 -5.54 24.25
C ALA A 412 -0.69 -4.93 25.09
N ALA A 413 -0.81 -4.99 26.43
CA ALA A 413 0.22 -4.54 27.36
C ALA A 413 1.49 -5.41 27.33
N HIS A 414 1.42 -6.67 26.87
CA HIS A 414 2.52 -7.63 26.84
C HIS A 414 3.16 -7.88 25.46
N VAL A 415 2.75 -7.14 24.44
CA VAL A 415 3.35 -7.25 23.09
C VAL A 415 4.79 -6.75 23.06
N TYR A 416 5.11 -5.83 23.96
CA TYR A 416 6.45 -5.29 24.14
C TYR A 416 7.00 -5.67 25.50
N ASP A 417 8.31 -5.93 25.55
CA ASP A 417 9.07 -6.12 26.76
C ASP A 417 10.14 -5.03 26.87
N ILE A 418 10.74 -4.86 28.04
CA ILE A 418 11.75 -3.83 28.32
C ILE A 418 13.00 -4.39 28.97
N THR A 419 14.15 -3.75 28.68
CA THR A 419 15.40 -4.03 29.38
C THR A 419 15.43 -3.25 30.68
N TYR A 420 15.21 -3.93 31.80
CA TYR A 420 15.36 -3.32 33.13
C TYR A 420 16.81 -2.94 33.42
N GLY A 421 17.01 -1.85 34.17
CA GLY A 421 18.33 -1.35 34.53
C GLY A 421 19.04 -0.54 33.43
N SER A 422 18.43 -0.34 32.28
CA SER A 422 18.95 0.50 31.18
C SER A 422 18.83 2.00 31.46
N VAL A 423 17.92 2.39 32.36
CA VAL A 423 17.62 3.77 32.75
C VAL A 423 17.89 3.94 34.24
N VAL A 424 18.50 5.01 34.66
CA VAL A 424 18.64 5.38 36.08
C VAL A 424 17.35 6.06 36.53
N PRO A 425 16.57 5.42 37.45
CA PRO A 425 15.25 5.92 37.83
C PRO A 425 15.30 7.37 38.37
N PHE A 426 14.32 8.18 37.99
CA PHE A 426 14.12 9.58 38.40
C PHE A 426 15.23 10.55 38.03
N LYS A 427 16.26 10.06 37.35
CA LYS A 427 17.42 10.87 36.92
C LYS A 427 17.50 11.00 35.40
N ASP A 428 17.42 9.87 34.69
CA ASP A 428 17.61 9.85 33.25
C ASP A 428 16.33 10.25 32.50
N ASN A 429 16.49 10.99 31.41
CA ASN A 429 15.48 11.11 30.37
C ASN A 429 15.53 9.87 29.47
N LEU A 430 14.40 9.49 28.91
CA LEU A 430 14.29 8.39 27.95
C LEU A 430 13.72 8.92 26.64
N VAL A 431 14.54 8.94 25.58
CA VAL A 431 14.14 9.32 24.22
C VAL A 431 13.85 8.07 23.42
N VAL A 432 12.63 7.96 22.91
CA VAL A 432 12.15 6.79 22.15
C VAL A 432 11.67 7.25 20.79
N ILE A 433 12.32 6.83 19.71
CA ILE A 433 11.90 7.17 18.35
C ILE A 433 11.00 6.07 17.76
N ASP A 434 9.92 6.49 17.13
CA ASP A 434 9.02 5.66 16.31
C ASP A 434 8.92 6.22 14.89
N ASP A 435 8.39 5.45 13.96
CA ASP A 435 8.20 5.89 12.57
C ASP A 435 7.05 6.90 12.44
N SER A 436 5.92 6.67 13.11
CA SER A 436 4.73 7.52 13.04
C SER A 436 3.80 7.33 14.24
N ILE A 437 3.05 8.38 14.57
CA ILE A 437 1.99 8.37 15.59
C ILE A 437 0.67 8.71 14.90
N VAL A 438 -0.24 7.73 14.79
CA VAL A 438 -1.53 7.87 14.11
C VAL A 438 -2.67 8.02 15.10
N ARG A 439 -3.07 6.91 15.73
CA ARG A 439 -4.20 6.83 16.66
C ARG A 439 -3.78 7.08 18.12
N GLY A 440 -2.53 6.78 18.42
CA GLY A 440 -1.97 6.87 19.78
C GLY A 440 -2.39 5.74 20.73
N THR A 441 -3.24 4.81 20.29
CA THR A 441 -3.75 3.72 21.14
C THR A 441 -2.62 2.82 21.66
N THR A 442 -1.68 2.42 20.80
CA THR A 442 -0.52 1.62 21.21
C THR A 442 0.38 2.36 22.21
N LEU A 443 0.56 3.67 22.02
CA LEU A 443 1.32 4.49 22.97
C LEU A 443 0.66 4.48 24.34
N ARG A 444 -0.65 4.76 24.42
CA ARG A 444 -1.42 4.83 25.66
C ARG A 444 -1.52 3.49 26.36
N GLU A 445 -1.94 2.44 25.64
CA GLU A 445 -2.31 1.15 26.26
C GLU A 445 -1.10 0.27 26.54
N SER A 446 0.02 0.49 25.85
CA SER A 446 1.20 -0.38 25.97
C SER A 446 2.48 0.39 26.26
N ILE A 447 2.95 1.22 25.31
CA ILE A 447 4.32 1.77 25.34
C ILE A 447 4.55 2.68 26.56
N PHE A 448 3.68 3.64 26.83
CA PHE A 448 3.86 4.53 27.97
C PHE A 448 3.81 3.78 29.31
N LYS A 449 2.89 2.82 29.47
CA LYS A 449 2.75 2.02 30.68
C LYS A 449 4.02 1.17 30.96
N ILE A 450 4.59 0.57 29.92
CA ILE A 450 5.77 -0.29 30.07
C ILE A 450 7.04 0.54 30.30
N LEU A 451 7.19 1.70 29.63
CA LEU A 451 8.33 2.58 29.81
C LEU A 451 8.34 3.26 31.20
N ASP A 452 7.16 3.59 31.74
CA ASP A 452 7.03 4.20 33.07
C ASP A 452 7.52 3.28 34.21
N ARG A 453 7.53 1.94 33.97
CA ARG A 453 8.11 0.96 34.92
C ARG A 453 9.62 1.16 35.15
N LEU A 454 10.30 1.84 34.25
CA LEU A 454 11.71 2.20 34.42
C LEU A 454 11.90 3.47 35.24
N HIS A 455 10.82 4.17 35.57
CA HIS A 455 10.77 5.45 36.28
C HIS A 455 11.72 6.52 35.69
N PRO A 456 11.76 6.76 34.35
CA PRO A 456 12.54 7.84 33.82
C PRO A 456 12.02 9.19 34.33
N LYS A 457 12.90 10.17 34.44
CA LYS A 457 12.53 11.55 34.78
C LYS A 457 11.53 12.11 33.77
N LYS A 458 11.75 11.81 32.48
CA LYS A 458 10.94 12.23 31.35
C LYS A 458 11.00 11.21 30.23
N ILE A 459 9.87 10.96 29.58
CA ILE A 459 9.79 10.20 28.33
C ILE A 459 9.59 11.20 27.18
N VAL A 460 10.52 11.22 26.23
CA VAL A 460 10.41 12.00 24.99
C VAL A 460 10.10 11.02 23.87
N MET A 461 8.83 10.99 23.43
CA MET A 461 8.40 10.16 22.30
C MET A 461 8.58 10.93 21.01
N VAL A 462 9.38 10.41 20.10
CA VAL A 462 9.79 11.07 18.87
C VAL A 462 9.17 10.33 17.68
N SER A 463 8.51 11.05 16.78
CA SER A 463 8.02 10.53 15.52
C SER A 463 8.90 10.99 14.36
N SER A 464 9.41 10.05 13.54
CA SER A 464 10.16 10.40 12.33
C SER A 464 9.27 10.94 11.20
N SER A 465 7.95 10.89 11.36
CA SER A 465 6.96 11.55 10.51
C SER A 465 6.39 12.81 11.17
N PRO A 466 5.87 13.77 10.37
CA PRO A 466 5.03 14.85 10.88
C PRO A 466 3.73 14.35 11.53
N GLN A 467 2.99 15.27 12.20
CA GLN A 467 1.66 14.95 12.72
C GLN A 467 0.72 14.53 11.58
N ILE A 468 0.11 13.35 11.71
CA ILE A 468 -0.92 12.87 10.78
C ILE A 468 -2.24 13.56 11.15
N ARG A 469 -2.63 14.53 10.33
CA ARG A 469 -3.77 15.41 10.56
C ARG A 469 -5.01 15.05 9.75
N TYR A 470 -4.80 14.41 8.58
CA TYR A 470 -5.85 14.13 7.61
C TYR A 470 -5.83 12.66 7.21
N PRO A 471 -7.00 12.08 6.88
CA PRO A 471 -7.10 10.70 6.42
C PRO A 471 -6.37 10.45 5.11
N ASP A 472 -6.05 9.19 4.84
CA ASP A 472 -5.67 8.72 3.50
C ASP A 472 -6.87 8.07 2.81
N TYR A 473 -7.01 8.33 1.51
CA TYR A 473 -8.04 7.72 0.65
C TYR A 473 -7.44 6.98 -0.55
N TYR A 474 -6.13 6.82 -0.57
CA TYR A 474 -5.42 6.16 -1.67
C TYR A 474 -4.88 4.77 -1.31
N GLY A 475 -5.24 4.23 -0.12
CA GLY A 475 -5.02 2.85 0.25
C GLY A 475 -4.23 2.62 1.53
N ILE A 476 -3.93 3.65 2.33
CA ILE A 476 -3.39 3.50 3.68
C ILE A 476 -4.56 3.37 4.68
N ASP A 477 -4.43 2.49 5.69
CA ASP A 477 -5.45 2.31 6.73
C ASP A 477 -5.48 3.49 7.74
N MET A 478 -5.77 4.67 7.22
CA MET A 478 -5.95 5.92 7.97
C MET A 478 -7.15 6.69 7.43
N SER A 479 -8.25 6.02 7.12
CA SER A 479 -9.38 6.62 6.39
C SER A 479 -10.38 7.38 7.27
N ARG A 480 -10.26 7.33 8.60
CA ARG A 480 -11.22 7.91 9.54
C ARG A 480 -10.62 9.07 10.32
N LEU A 481 -11.24 10.25 10.22
CA LEU A 481 -10.82 11.45 10.95
C LEU A 481 -10.82 11.25 12.46
N GLU A 482 -11.88 10.66 13.01
CA GLU A 482 -12.07 10.45 14.44
C GLU A 482 -11.03 9.51 15.09
N GLU A 483 -10.32 8.74 14.28
CA GLU A 483 -9.24 7.87 14.76
C GLU A 483 -7.89 8.58 14.88
N LEU A 484 -7.69 9.71 14.19
CA LEU A 484 -6.43 10.44 14.21
C LEU A 484 -6.27 11.23 15.52
N CYS A 485 -5.18 10.96 16.28
CA CYS A 485 -4.96 11.64 17.56
C CYS A 485 -4.79 13.15 17.40
N ALA A 486 -4.17 13.62 16.32
CA ALA A 486 -4.02 15.06 16.05
C ALA A 486 -5.37 15.73 15.73
N PHE A 487 -6.27 15.04 15.01
CA PHE A 487 -7.61 15.57 14.76
C PHE A 487 -8.44 15.66 16.05
N ARG A 488 -8.44 14.61 16.85
CA ARG A 488 -9.13 14.61 18.15
C ARG A 488 -8.62 15.73 19.05
N ALA A 489 -7.30 15.91 19.13
CA ALA A 489 -6.69 16.98 19.90
C ALA A 489 -7.13 18.37 19.42
N ALA A 490 -7.14 18.60 18.10
CA ALA A 490 -7.59 19.87 17.52
C ALA A 490 -9.06 20.15 17.84
N ILE A 491 -9.95 19.14 17.73
CA ILE A 491 -11.38 19.30 18.08
C ILE A 491 -11.56 19.62 19.57
N VAL A 492 -10.83 18.96 20.46
CA VAL A 492 -10.87 19.26 21.91
C VAL A 492 -10.42 20.70 22.17
N LEU A 493 -9.34 21.16 21.55
CA LEU A 493 -8.87 22.55 21.67
C LEU A 493 -9.91 23.56 21.17
N VAL A 494 -10.58 23.30 20.04
CA VAL A 494 -11.69 24.14 19.55
C VAL A 494 -12.80 24.25 20.59
N GLN A 495 -13.16 23.14 21.24
CA GLN A 495 -14.22 23.10 22.26
C GLN A 495 -13.81 23.85 23.54
N GLU A 496 -12.60 23.62 24.05
CA GLU A 496 -12.06 24.27 25.25
C GLU A 496 -11.93 25.80 25.09
N MET A 497 -11.59 26.24 23.87
CA MET A 497 -11.47 27.68 23.56
C MET A 497 -12.82 28.34 23.22
N GLY A 498 -13.92 27.62 23.25
CA GLY A 498 -15.26 28.18 22.94
C GLY A 498 -15.43 28.52 21.46
N MET A 499 -14.69 27.90 20.55
CA MET A 499 -14.69 28.20 19.10
C MET A 499 -15.64 27.29 18.30
N GLN A 500 -16.79 26.90 18.86
CA GLN A 500 -17.73 25.98 18.20
C GLN A 500 -18.26 26.49 16.85
N GLU A 501 -18.32 27.82 16.66
CA GLU A 501 -18.69 28.43 15.38
C GLU A 501 -17.73 28.05 14.24
N LEU A 502 -16.46 27.78 14.54
CA LEU A 502 -15.49 27.30 13.55
C LEU A 502 -15.90 25.93 12.99
N ILE A 503 -16.38 25.02 13.85
CA ILE A 503 -16.87 23.71 13.41
C ILE A 503 -18.09 23.88 12.49
N ALA A 504 -19.01 24.76 12.85
CA ALA A 504 -20.22 25.06 12.05
C ALA A 504 -19.87 25.69 10.70
N ASP A 505 -18.90 26.60 10.65
CA ASP A 505 -18.43 27.24 9.42
C ASP A 505 -17.76 26.21 8.47
N VAL A 506 -16.84 25.40 9.01
CA VAL A 506 -16.17 24.35 8.23
C VAL A 506 -17.18 23.31 7.72
N TYR A 507 -18.16 22.92 8.55
CA TYR A 507 -19.21 21.99 8.13
C TYR A 507 -20.03 22.54 6.95
N ARG A 508 -20.47 23.79 7.00
CA ARG A 508 -21.17 24.44 5.88
C ARG A 508 -20.32 24.46 4.61
N LYS A 509 -19.06 24.88 4.72
CA LYS A 509 -18.13 24.91 3.58
C LYS A 509 -17.92 23.53 2.96
N CYS A 510 -17.79 22.49 3.79
CA CYS A 510 -17.67 21.10 3.31
C CYS A 510 -18.92 20.63 2.55
N LYS A 511 -20.12 21.04 2.96
CA LYS A 511 -21.36 20.72 2.25
C LYS A 511 -21.56 21.52 0.97
N ASP A 512 -21.30 22.82 1.01
CA ASP A 512 -21.59 23.72 -0.11
C ASP A 512 -20.57 23.56 -1.25
N ASN A 513 -19.30 23.28 -0.94
CA ASN A 513 -18.21 23.19 -1.90
C ASN A 513 -17.29 21.98 -1.63
N PRO A 514 -17.79 20.73 -1.76
CA PRO A 514 -17.07 19.54 -1.32
C PRO A 514 -15.80 19.22 -2.12
N THR A 515 -15.64 19.77 -3.32
CA THR A 515 -14.51 19.47 -4.23
C THR A 515 -13.56 20.64 -4.46
N ALA A 516 -13.88 21.85 -3.95
CA ALA A 516 -13.09 23.05 -4.23
C ALA A 516 -11.73 23.02 -3.51
N GLU A 517 -11.74 22.77 -2.21
CA GLU A 517 -10.55 22.67 -1.37
C GLU A 517 -10.86 21.83 -0.12
N ASN A 518 -9.82 21.39 0.58
CA ASN A 518 -9.96 20.74 1.88
C ASN A 518 -10.25 21.78 2.97
N HIS A 519 -11.53 21.99 3.29
CA HIS A 519 -11.97 22.94 4.30
C HIS A 519 -11.60 22.52 5.74
N VAL A 520 -11.35 21.24 5.99
CA VAL A 520 -10.96 20.71 7.31
C VAL A 520 -9.62 21.31 7.79
N ARG A 521 -8.79 21.82 6.87
CA ARG A 521 -7.55 22.53 7.22
C ARG A 521 -7.79 23.72 8.15
N ASN A 522 -8.94 24.37 8.05
CA ASN A 522 -9.29 25.51 8.90
C ASN A 522 -9.39 25.14 10.38
N ILE A 523 -9.70 23.89 10.72
CA ILE A 523 -9.71 23.41 12.12
C ILE A 523 -8.32 23.56 12.76
N TYR A 524 -7.26 23.32 11.99
CA TYR A 524 -5.89 23.37 12.51
C TYR A 524 -5.25 24.77 12.43
N ALA A 525 -5.81 25.67 11.63
CA ALA A 525 -5.21 26.97 11.36
C ALA A 525 -5.08 27.87 12.61
N SER A 526 -5.89 27.61 13.64
CA SER A 526 -5.91 28.37 14.90
C SER A 526 -4.90 27.88 15.94
N PHE A 527 -4.18 26.78 15.66
CA PHE A 527 -3.31 26.13 16.64
C PHE A 527 -1.91 25.91 16.11
N THR A 528 -0.94 26.09 16.99
CA THR A 528 0.46 25.70 16.73
C THR A 528 0.64 24.17 16.83
N VAL A 529 1.73 23.67 16.26
CA VAL A 529 2.11 22.25 16.37
C VAL A 529 2.28 21.85 17.84
N GLU A 530 2.89 22.72 18.63
CA GLU A 530 3.17 22.53 20.06
C GLU A 530 1.91 22.46 20.91
N GLU A 531 0.89 23.26 20.61
CA GLU A 531 -0.43 23.20 21.29
C GLU A 531 -1.11 21.87 21.02
N ILE A 532 -1.10 21.42 19.77
CA ILE A 532 -1.66 20.13 19.40
C ILE A 532 -0.86 19.00 20.07
N ASN A 533 0.48 19.04 20.07
CA ASN A 533 1.33 18.03 20.75
C ASN A 533 0.99 17.92 22.23
N ARG A 534 0.87 19.06 22.91
CA ARG A 534 0.53 19.12 24.33
C ARG A 534 -0.84 18.50 24.61
N LYS A 535 -1.83 18.80 23.77
CA LYS A 535 -3.17 18.20 23.88
C LYS A 535 -3.16 16.69 23.58
N ILE A 536 -2.37 16.23 22.60
CA ILE A 536 -2.19 14.80 22.35
C ILE A 536 -1.62 14.10 23.59
N VAL A 537 -0.57 14.67 24.21
CA VAL A 537 0.00 14.12 25.46
C VAL A 537 -1.07 14.01 26.55
N GLU A 538 -1.81 15.10 26.80
CA GLU A 538 -2.86 15.14 27.80
C GLU A 538 -3.92 14.05 27.60
N MET A 539 -4.28 13.79 26.33
CA MET A 539 -5.27 12.76 25.96
C MET A 539 -4.72 11.33 26.01
N LEU A 540 -3.43 11.15 25.78
CA LEU A 540 -2.80 9.83 25.69
C LEU A 540 -2.08 9.39 26.96
N GLN A 541 -1.79 10.28 27.89
CA GLN A 541 -1.10 9.96 29.12
C GLN A 541 -1.98 9.05 30.00
N PRO A 542 -1.51 7.82 30.34
CA PRO A 542 -2.22 6.96 31.28
C PRO A 542 -2.31 7.57 32.68
N GLU A 543 -3.41 7.27 33.37
CA GLU A 543 -3.56 7.68 34.77
C GLU A 543 -2.49 7.01 35.66
N GLY A 544 -1.97 7.77 36.64
CA GLY A 544 -1.01 7.27 37.62
C GLY A 544 0.44 7.19 37.13
N MET A 545 0.75 7.65 35.91
CA MET A 545 2.15 7.74 35.44
C MET A 545 2.96 8.71 36.30
N GLN A 546 4.21 8.28 36.59
CA GLN A 546 5.17 9.10 37.34
C GLN A 546 6.06 9.95 36.42
N SER A 547 6.36 9.47 35.23
CA SER A 547 7.19 10.15 34.25
C SER A 547 6.41 11.22 33.52
N SER A 548 7.02 12.40 33.29
CA SER A 548 6.46 13.39 32.37
C SER A 548 6.63 12.93 30.91
N ILE A 549 5.69 13.28 30.04
CA ILE A 549 5.75 12.93 28.62
C ILE A 549 5.90 14.19 27.77
N GLU A 550 6.71 14.12 26.74
CA GLU A 550 6.78 15.10 25.66
C GLU A 550 6.77 14.41 24.31
N LEU A 551 6.07 14.99 23.32
CA LEU A 551 6.02 14.51 21.94
C LEU A 551 6.85 15.44 21.05
N VAL A 552 7.68 14.83 20.20
CA VAL A 552 8.44 15.51 19.15
C VAL A 552 8.09 14.87 17.82
N PHE A 553 7.58 15.67 16.89
CA PHE A 553 7.29 15.24 15.52
C PHE A 553 8.28 15.86 14.55
N GLN A 554 8.51 15.16 13.43
CA GLN A 554 9.21 15.72 12.28
C GLN A 554 8.47 16.97 11.78
N SER A 555 9.21 17.93 11.24
CA SER A 555 8.62 19.07 10.51
C SER A 555 8.29 18.68 9.06
N ILE A 556 7.39 19.45 8.42
CA ILE A 556 7.07 19.26 7.00
C ILE A 556 8.31 19.58 6.14
N GLU A 557 9.05 20.61 6.49
CA GLU A 557 10.30 21.02 5.85
C GLU A 557 11.34 19.90 5.93
N GLY A 558 11.54 19.34 7.12
CA GLY A 558 12.45 18.23 7.35
C GLY A 558 12.07 16.98 6.56
N LEU A 559 10.77 16.67 6.45
CA LEU A 559 10.30 15.59 5.61
C LEU A 559 10.67 15.81 4.14
N HIS A 560 10.39 17.02 3.60
CA HIS A 560 10.69 17.33 2.20
C HIS A 560 12.19 17.34 1.89
N GLU A 561 13.02 17.80 2.84
CA GLU A 561 14.48 17.75 2.69
C GLU A 561 15.01 16.31 2.73
N ALA A 562 14.43 15.44 3.58
CA ALA A 562 14.85 14.06 3.69
C ALA A 562 14.38 13.23 2.50
N CYS A 563 13.12 13.40 2.06
CA CYS A 563 12.42 12.59 1.06
C CYS A 563 12.10 13.41 -0.20
N GLN A 564 13.10 14.01 -0.83
CA GLN A 564 12.97 14.98 -1.93
C GLN A 564 12.18 14.47 -3.14
N HIS A 565 12.18 13.15 -3.39
CA HIS A 565 11.52 12.53 -4.54
C HIS A 565 10.13 11.99 -4.23
N HIS A 566 9.59 12.21 -3.01
CA HIS A 566 8.26 11.74 -2.61
C HIS A 566 7.48 12.86 -1.92
N PRO A 567 7.00 13.85 -2.71
CA PRO A 567 6.36 15.06 -2.18
C PRO A 567 4.91 14.86 -1.74
N GLY A 568 4.33 13.67 -1.92
CA GLY A 568 2.95 13.39 -1.53
C GLY A 568 2.81 13.32 -0.02
N ASP A 569 2.18 14.32 0.56
CA ASP A 569 2.13 14.59 2.00
C ASP A 569 0.73 15.01 2.50
N TRP A 570 -0.32 14.71 1.73
CA TRP A 570 -1.70 15.15 1.98
C TRP A 570 -2.23 14.80 3.37
N TYR A 571 -1.79 13.70 3.96
CA TYR A 571 -2.19 13.29 5.33
C TYR A 571 -1.52 14.15 6.42
N PHE A 572 -0.48 14.92 6.09
CA PHE A 572 0.15 15.90 6.97
C PHE A 572 -0.35 17.32 6.70
N THR A 573 -0.38 17.72 5.42
CA THR A 573 -0.65 19.09 4.98
C THR A 573 -2.11 19.35 4.59
N GLY A 574 -2.86 18.29 4.25
CA GLY A 574 -4.22 18.37 3.73
C GLY A 574 -4.34 18.75 2.26
N TYR A 575 -3.22 18.79 1.50
CA TYR A 575 -3.22 19.08 0.06
C TYR A 575 -3.35 17.78 -0.75
N TYR A 576 -4.58 17.33 -0.91
CA TYR A 576 -4.87 16.12 -1.68
C TYR A 576 -4.58 16.33 -3.17
N PRO A 577 -3.93 15.35 -3.85
CA PRO A 577 -3.58 15.48 -5.26
C PRO A 577 -4.78 15.37 -6.19
N THR A 578 -5.90 14.72 -5.77
CA THR A 578 -7.05 14.48 -6.62
C THR A 578 -8.32 15.16 -6.11
N PRO A 579 -9.25 15.54 -7.01
CA PRO A 579 -10.56 16.07 -6.62
C PRO A 579 -11.36 15.11 -5.73
N GLY A 580 -11.26 13.79 -6.01
CA GLY A 580 -11.91 12.77 -5.20
C GLY A 580 -11.40 12.72 -3.77
N GLY A 581 -10.08 12.85 -3.56
CA GLY A 581 -9.49 12.93 -2.22
C GLY A 581 -9.97 14.15 -1.45
N ILE A 582 -10.08 15.32 -2.10
CA ILE A 582 -10.65 16.53 -1.49
C ILE A 582 -12.11 16.30 -1.09
N ARG A 583 -12.91 15.72 -1.98
CA ARG A 583 -14.31 15.41 -1.69
C ARG A 583 -14.44 14.47 -0.48
N MET A 584 -13.63 13.44 -0.43
CA MET A 584 -13.70 12.43 0.64
C MET A 584 -13.35 13.01 2.01
N VAL A 585 -12.35 13.87 2.14
CA VAL A 585 -12.00 14.47 3.43
C VAL A 585 -13.10 15.43 3.92
N ASN A 586 -13.70 16.22 3.03
CA ASN A 586 -14.81 17.10 3.36
C ASN A 586 -16.04 16.28 3.78
N GLN A 587 -16.36 15.20 3.06
CA GLN A 587 -17.45 14.29 3.43
C GLN A 587 -17.20 13.58 4.76
N ALA A 588 -15.95 13.16 5.02
CA ALA A 588 -15.59 12.54 6.31
C ALA A 588 -15.82 13.50 7.49
N PHE A 589 -15.53 14.80 7.30
CA PHE A 589 -15.80 15.81 8.32
C PHE A 589 -17.31 16.04 8.51
N VAL A 590 -18.08 16.11 7.44
CA VAL A 590 -19.55 16.19 7.50
C VAL A 590 -20.11 15.01 8.30
N ASN A 591 -19.71 13.79 7.96
CA ASN A 591 -20.14 12.57 8.65
C ASN A 591 -19.76 12.59 10.14
N TYR A 592 -18.53 13.06 10.45
CA TYR A 592 -18.06 13.19 11.83
C TYR A 592 -18.95 14.14 12.64
N VAL A 593 -19.28 15.33 12.12
CA VAL A 593 -20.14 16.31 12.80
C VAL A 593 -21.54 15.74 13.02
N GLU A 594 -22.13 15.11 12.01
CA GLU A 594 -23.50 14.58 12.07
C GLU A 594 -23.63 13.36 13.01
N GLN A 595 -22.64 12.45 12.98
CA GLN A 595 -22.71 11.19 13.73
C GLN A 595 -22.13 11.28 15.14
N THR A 596 -21.02 12.01 15.31
CA THR A 596 -20.26 12.02 16.57
C THR A 596 -20.58 13.24 17.42
N LEU A 597 -20.56 14.44 16.86
CA LEU A 597 -20.84 15.64 17.61
C LEU A 597 -22.34 15.88 17.79
N LYS A 598 -23.19 15.26 16.94
CA LYS A 598 -24.66 15.40 16.97
C LYS A 598 -25.11 16.86 17.08
N LEU A 599 -24.34 17.76 16.53
CA LEU A 599 -24.70 19.17 16.49
C LEU A 599 -25.89 19.31 15.55
N GLN A 600 -27.02 19.82 16.07
CA GLN A 600 -28.12 20.34 15.25
C GLN A 600 -27.66 21.69 14.70
N LEU A 601 -26.99 21.68 13.52
CA LEU A 601 -26.50 22.87 12.83
C LEU A 601 -27.45 23.29 11.73
#